data_567809c3beee472332fe32ed0a9d63f9
#
_entry.id   567809c3beee472332fe32ed0a9d63f9
#
_cell.length_a   1.000
_cell.length_b   1.000
_cell.length_c   1.000
_cell.angle_alpha   90.00
_cell.angle_beta   90.00
_cell.angle_gamma   90.00
#
_symmetry.space_group_name_H-M   'P 1'
#
loop_
_entity.id
_entity.type
_entity.pdbx_description
1 polymer ?
#
loop_
_entity_poly.entity_id
_entity_poly.type
_entity_poly.pdbx_seq_one_letter_code
_entity_poly.pdbx_strand_id
1 'polypeptide(L)'
;MGKTKDKLKKIKNENVRQRVQKSFGMVSLILGIGSLIGIIALLVMTSIYEHALTNYGFSQGDIGKAMVTLSETRSSLRAAVGYSTDDSIADMKDTYEQKKEAFDGYFADIESTIVTSEGQELYDRLTSEMDEYWKLSDAILASGSTTDPGQSADAQRQEYSDLKTKYDTIYSDFTSLMNLNVLKGDSLEVTLRIIRWILVIVMLALLIGSFILSRKLGEKIAIGIEKPLKELQARLKTFAQGDLSSPFPEVEVKDEIAEMVEETKEMADALDRIITDAGEIMGAMADGDYTVDTKIENEYVGQFVALKDAMRKMNRKMNATLKEVAEASGQVRAGSENLAESSQELAEGATEQAGAVEELTATIETITSSVEQTSED
;
A
#
# COMPACT_ATOMS: atom_id res chain seq x y z
N MET A 1 15.17 -23.46 -6.01
CA MET A 1 14.11 -23.72 -5.03
C MET A 1 14.41 -23.25 -3.60
N GLY A 2 15.67 -23.16 -3.14
CA GLY A 2 16.05 -22.71 -1.79
C GLY A 2 15.75 -21.22 -1.49
N LYS A 3 16.04 -20.31 -2.42
CA LYS A 3 15.89 -18.84 -2.23
C LYS A 3 14.43 -18.37 -2.07
N THR A 4 13.48 -19.13 -2.61
CA THR A 4 12.04 -18.78 -2.51
C THR A 4 11.45 -19.21 -1.16
N LYS A 5 11.92 -20.32 -0.58
CA LYS A 5 11.55 -20.78 0.77
C LYS A 5 12.10 -19.87 1.86
N ASP A 6 13.32 -19.36 1.71
CA ASP A 6 13.91 -18.40 2.65
C ASP A 6 13.24 -17.02 2.62
N LYS A 7 12.81 -16.56 1.44
CA LYS A 7 12.00 -15.32 1.34
C LYS A 7 10.62 -15.47 1.98
N LEU A 8 9.99 -16.64 1.84
CA LEU A 8 8.70 -16.95 2.49
C LEU A 8 8.83 -17.06 4.02
N LYS A 9 9.96 -17.58 4.52
CA LYS A 9 10.25 -17.63 5.96
C LYS A 9 10.53 -16.25 6.57
N LYS A 10 11.12 -15.33 5.80
CA LYS A 10 11.38 -13.95 6.24
C LYS A 10 10.08 -13.12 6.36
N ILE A 11 9.07 -13.42 5.55
CA ILE A 11 7.76 -12.75 5.61
C ILE A 11 6.94 -13.18 6.85
N LYS A 12 7.20 -14.37 7.41
CA LYS A 12 6.52 -14.89 8.60
C LYS A 12 6.88 -14.17 9.92
N ASN A 13 7.96 -13.38 9.93
CA ASN A 13 8.46 -12.69 11.14
C ASN A 13 8.36 -11.15 11.03
N GLU A 14 7.56 -10.62 10.11
CA GLU A 14 7.40 -9.18 9.93
C GLU A 14 6.15 -8.68 10.64
N ASN A 15 6.28 -7.59 11.38
CA ASN A 15 5.19 -6.90 12.01
C ASN A 15 4.11 -6.49 11.01
N VAL A 16 2.86 -6.38 11.44
CA VAL A 16 1.73 -5.93 10.61
C VAL A 16 2.07 -4.64 9.86
N ARG A 17 2.64 -3.66 10.55
CA ARG A 17 3.09 -2.38 9.96
C ARG A 17 4.09 -2.58 8.82
N GLN A 18 5.10 -3.42 9.00
CA GLN A 18 6.13 -3.69 7.97
C GLN A 18 5.55 -4.39 6.75
N ARG A 19 4.64 -5.35 6.93
CA ARG A 19 3.94 -6.04 5.84
C ARG A 19 3.08 -5.08 5.03
N VAL A 20 2.35 -4.20 5.69
CA VAL A 20 1.53 -3.17 5.05
C VAL A 20 2.42 -2.18 4.28
N GLN A 21 3.45 -1.62 4.92
CA GLN A 21 4.36 -0.67 4.28
C GLN A 21 5.08 -1.26 3.07
N LYS A 22 5.58 -2.50 3.15
CA LYS A 22 6.24 -3.17 2.01
C LYS A 22 5.28 -3.42 0.86
N SER A 23 4.04 -3.82 1.15
CA SER A 23 3.03 -4.07 0.13
C SER A 23 2.64 -2.78 -0.60
N PHE A 24 2.39 -1.70 0.13
CA PHE A 24 2.14 -0.38 -0.46
C PHE A 24 3.36 0.16 -1.20
N GLY A 25 4.57 0.01 -0.62
CA GLY A 25 5.82 0.42 -1.26
C GLY A 25 6.06 -0.29 -2.59
N MET A 26 5.75 -1.58 -2.69
CA MET A 26 5.90 -2.36 -3.92
C MET A 26 4.93 -1.89 -5.02
N VAL A 27 3.68 -1.63 -4.68
CA VAL A 27 2.68 -1.08 -5.61
C VAL A 27 3.07 0.33 -6.06
N SER A 28 3.47 1.19 -5.12
CA SER A 28 3.92 2.56 -5.40
C SER A 28 5.17 2.60 -6.28
N LEU A 29 6.10 1.66 -6.09
CA LEU A 29 7.31 1.55 -6.91
C LEU A 29 6.98 1.18 -8.36
N ILE A 30 6.06 0.24 -8.59
CA ILE A 30 5.62 -0.14 -9.95
C ILE A 30 4.94 1.04 -10.64
N LEU A 31 4.05 1.75 -9.93
CA LEU A 31 3.39 2.95 -10.46
C LEU A 31 4.40 4.08 -10.73
N GLY A 32 5.37 4.27 -9.83
CA GLY A 32 6.45 5.24 -10.00
C GLY A 32 7.34 4.96 -11.22
N ILE A 33 7.71 3.70 -11.44
CA ILE A 33 8.44 3.27 -12.64
C ILE A 33 7.60 3.54 -13.90
N GLY A 34 6.30 3.18 -13.88
CA GLY A 34 5.40 3.45 -14.99
C GLY A 34 5.31 4.95 -15.31
N SER A 35 5.16 5.79 -14.30
CA SER A 35 5.14 7.25 -14.46
C SER A 35 6.45 7.79 -15.04
N LEU A 36 7.59 7.31 -14.56
CA LEU A 36 8.91 7.71 -15.07
C LEU A 36 9.08 7.34 -16.55
N ILE A 37 8.70 6.11 -16.94
CA ILE A 37 8.71 5.67 -18.33
C ILE A 37 7.82 6.58 -19.18
N GLY A 38 6.63 6.94 -18.69
CA GLY A 38 5.70 7.84 -19.38
C GLY A 38 6.30 9.24 -19.62
N ILE A 39 6.96 9.81 -18.61
CA ILE A 39 7.63 11.12 -18.73
C ILE A 39 8.78 11.06 -19.74
N ILE A 40 9.65 10.05 -19.62
CA ILE A 40 10.78 9.88 -20.57
C ILE A 40 10.26 9.69 -21.99
N ALA A 41 9.22 8.87 -22.18
CA ALA A 41 8.62 8.65 -23.47
C ALA A 41 8.05 9.93 -24.08
N LEU A 42 7.40 10.78 -23.27
CA LEU A 42 6.88 12.07 -23.71
C LEU A 42 8.00 13.00 -24.15
N LEU A 43 9.07 13.12 -23.37
CA LEU A 43 10.23 13.96 -23.72
C LEU A 43 10.91 13.50 -25.01
N VAL A 44 11.12 12.18 -25.17
CA VAL A 44 11.72 11.62 -26.40
C VAL A 44 10.79 11.85 -27.61
N MET A 45 9.49 11.62 -27.47
CA MET A 45 8.55 11.86 -28.57
C MET A 45 8.49 13.33 -28.97
N THR A 46 8.50 14.25 -27.99
CA THR A 46 8.53 15.70 -28.26
C THR A 46 9.80 16.07 -29.04
N SER A 47 10.96 15.59 -28.61
CA SER A 47 12.24 15.85 -29.29
C SER A 47 12.26 15.32 -30.74
N ILE A 48 11.75 14.09 -30.97
CA ILE A 48 11.65 13.52 -32.32
C ILE A 48 10.67 14.34 -33.18
N TYR A 49 9.56 14.76 -32.60
CA TYR A 49 8.56 15.57 -33.30
C TYR A 49 9.11 16.95 -33.68
N GLU A 50 9.81 17.64 -32.77
CA GLU A 50 10.49 18.92 -33.06
C GLU A 50 11.52 18.77 -34.18
N HIS A 51 12.35 17.68 -34.11
CA HIS A 51 13.32 17.39 -35.17
C HIS A 51 12.63 17.15 -36.53
N ALA A 52 11.55 16.39 -36.56
CA ALA A 52 10.79 16.14 -37.77
C ALA A 52 10.17 17.40 -38.34
N LEU A 53 9.60 18.25 -37.48
CA LEU A 53 8.96 19.49 -37.91
C LEU A 53 9.99 20.50 -38.46
N THR A 54 11.12 20.67 -37.78
CA THR A 54 12.17 21.60 -38.20
C THR A 54 12.85 21.15 -39.49
N ASN A 55 13.31 19.89 -39.56
CA ASN A 55 14.16 19.45 -40.66
C ASN A 55 13.38 19.00 -41.91
N TYR A 56 12.09 18.60 -41.73
CA TYR A 56 11.31 18.11 -42.88
C TYR A 56 10.07 18.97 -43.12
N GLY A 57 9.37 19.42 -42.09
CA GLY A 57 8.15 20.23 -42.24
C GLY A 57 8.43 21.67 -42.66
N PHE A 58 9.22 22.42 -41.88
CA PHE A 58 9.54 23.81 -42.17
C PHE A 58 10.46 23.94 -43.36
N SER A 59 11.41 23.05 -43.54
CA SER A 59 12.30 22.98 -44.69
C SER A 59 11.55 22.90 -46.04
N GLN A 60 10.43 22.20 -46.11
CA GLN A 60 9.59 22.19 -47.32
C GLN A 60 9.04 23.60 -47.63
N GLY A 61 8.70 24.36 -46.59
CA GLY A 61 8.25 25.75 -46.73
C GLY A 61 9.35 26.65 -47.32
N ASP A 62 10.60 26.51 -46.86
CA ASP A 62 11.73 27.30 -47.32
C ASP A 62 12.17 26.90 -48.72
N ILE A 63 12.19 25.60 -49.07
CA ILE A 63 12.37 25.15 -50.45
C ILE A 63 11.28 25.73 -51.35
N GLY A 64 10.01 25.71 -50.93
CA GLY A 64 8.90 26.28 -51.68
C GLY A 64 9.05 27.78 -51.91
N LYS A 65 9.48 28.55 -50.89
CA LYS A 65 9.76 30.00 -51.00
C LYS A 65 10.91 30.25 -51.98
N ALA A 66 12.01 29.47 -51.87
CA ALA A 66 13.13 29.57 -52.81
C ALA A 66 12.69 29.31 -54.25
N MET A 67 11.91 28.25 -54.49
CA MET A 67 11.38 27.94 -55.82
C MET A 67 10.47 29.05 -56.41
N VAL A 68 9.57 29.60 -55.57
CA VAL A 68 8.68 30.69 -55.96
C VAL A 68 9.50 31.94 -56.29
N THR A 69 10.44 32.30 -55.41
CA THR A 69 11.29 33.50 -55.58
C THR A 69 12.20 33.38 -56.79
N LEU A 70 12.77 32.17 -57.04
CA LEU A 70 13.52 31.90 -58.27
C LEU A 70 12.65 32.12 -59.53
N SER A 71 11.39 31.65 -59.49
CA SER A 71 10.44 31.85 -60.61
C SER A 71 10.08 33.33 -60.77
N GLU A 72 9.92 34.09 -59.70
CA GLU A 72 9.67 35.51 -59.72
C GLU A 72 10.87 36.28 -60.27
N THR A 73 12.11 35.92 -59.86
CA THR A 73 13.36 36.51 -60.38
C THR A 73 13.47 36.32 -61.88
N ARG A 74 13.19 35.08 -62.34
CA ARG A 74 13.16 34.79 -63.80
C ARG A 74 12.07 35.59 -64.53
N SER A 75 10.91 35.74 -63.91
CA SER A 75 9.81 36.54 -64.49
C SER A 75 10.21 38.02 -64.61
N SER A 76 10.88 38.60 -63.62
CA SER A 76 11.38 39.97 -63.64
C SER A 76 12.47 40.14 -64.67
N LEU A 77 13.40 39.21 -64.87
CA LEU A 77 14.37 39.14 -65.91
C LEU A 77 13.70 39.21 -67.32
N ARG A 78 12.73 38.34 -67.55
CA ARG A 78 11.97 38.27 -68.83
C ARG A 78 11.24 39.54 -69.11
N ALA A 79 10.68 40.20 -68.07
CA ALA A 79 10.04 41.48 -68.19
C ALA A 79 11.05 42.60 -68.52
N ALA A 80 12.21 42.62 -67.81
CA ALA A 80 13.28 43.64 -68.04
C ALA A 80 13.86 43.58 -69.44
N VAL A 81 14.03 42.37 -70.03
CA VAL A 81 14.51 42.19 -71.42
C VAL A 81 13.39 42.27 -72.44
N GLY A 82 12.11 42.27 -72.04
CA GLY A 82 10.97 42.37 -72.93
C GLY A 82 10.32 43.74 -73.02
N TYR A 83 10.55 44.65 -72.06
CA TYR A 83 9.98 45.99 -72.09
C TYR A 83 10.73 46.94 -73.00
N SER A 84 10.02 47.93 -73.49
CA SER A 84 10.53 48.87 -74.47
C SER A 84 10.69 50.30 -73.91
N THR A 85 10.46 50.53 -72.63
CA THR A 85 10.63 51.87 -71.98
C THR A 85 11.64 51.73 -70.83
N ASP A 86 12.50 52.77 -70.72
CA ASP A 86 13.57 52.78 -69.70
C ASP A 86 13.03 52.70 -68.28
N ASP A 87 11.91 53.36 -67.97
CA ASP A 87 11.29 53.26 -66.61
C ASP A 87 10.82 51.85 -66.26
N SER A 88 10.17 51.17 -67.19
CA SER A 88 9.70 49.76 -66.96
C SER A 88 10.88 48.80 -66.88
N ILE A 89 11.93 49.04 -67.66
CA ILE A 89 13.16 48.22 -67.60
C ILE A 89 13.84 48.42 -66.24
N ALA A 90 13.95 49.65 -65.76
CA ALA A 90 14.58 49.98 -64.46
C ALA A 90 13.81 49.33 -63.31
N ASP A 91 12.47 49.47 -63.29
CA ASP A 91 11.60 48.85 -62.26
C ASP A 91 11.75 47.29 -62.20
N MET A 92 11.83 46.66 -63.36
CA MET A 92 12.01 45.20 -63.40
C MET A 92 13.41 44.75 -63.04
N LYS A 93 14.44 45.60 -63.30
CA LYS A 93 15.80 45.32 -62.79
C LYS A 93 15.86 45.36 -61.26
N ASP A 94 15.26 46.40 -60.69
CA ASP A 94 15.21 46.56 -59.24
C ASP A 94 14.42 45.36 -58.63
N THR A 95 13.33 44.94 -59.24
CA THR A 95 12.57 43.82 -58.84
C THR A 95 13.39 42.52 -58.93
N TYR A 96 14.18 42.34 -59.99
CA TYR A 96 15.07 41.21 -60.18
C TYR A 96 16.09 41.08 -59.01
N GLU A 97 16.78 42.20 -58.69
CA GLU A 97 17.77 42.19 -57.61
C GLU A 97 17.15 41.93 -56.25
N GLN A 98 16.00 42.53 -55.94
CA GLN A 98 15.27 42.30 -54.70
C GLN A 98 14.87 40.82 -54.56
N LYS A 99 14.38 40.20 -55.63
CA LYS A 99 13.97 38.79 -55.63
C LYS A 99 15.17 37.87 -55.56
N LYS A 100 16.30 38.21 -56.17
CA LYS A 100 17.55 37.46 -56.09
C LYS A 100 18.09 37.44 -54.65
N GLU A 101 18.12 38.65 -53.99
CA GLU A 101 18.51 38.74 -52.58
C GLU A 101 17.57 37.90 -51.66
N ALA A 102 16.26 37.98 -51.88
CA ALA A 102 15.29 37.18 -51.14
C ALA A 102 15.49 35.69 -51.37
N PHE A 103 15.80 35.25 -52.59
CA PHE A 103 16.14 33.87 -52.90
C PHE A 103 17.36 33.38 -52.11
N ASP A 104 18.45 34.19 -52.07
CA ASP A 104 19.68 33.83 -51.36
C ASP A 104 19.41 33.60 -49.87
N GLY A 105 18.54 34.41 -49.26
CA GLY A 105 18.11 34.21 -47.88
C GLY A 105 17.39 32.86 -47.68
N TYR A 106 16.36 32.57 -48.48
CA TYR A 106 15.62 31.32 -48.37
C TYR A 106 16.46 30.08 -48.73
N PHE A 107 17.40 30.23 -49.69
CA PHE A 107 18.29 29.15 -50.08
C PHE A 107 19.30 28.81 -48.97
N ALA A 108 19.84 29.83 -48.30
CA ALA A 108 20.71 29.63 -47.12
C ALA A 108 19.98 28.96 -45.94
N ASP A 109 18.71 29.34 -45.71
CA ASP A 109 17.91 28.72 -44.65
C ASP A 109 17.74 27.21 -44.86
N ILE A 110 17.66 26.72 -46.11
CA ILE A 110 17.54 25.30 -46.47
C ILE A 110 18.76 24.51 -45.98
N GLU A 111 19.98 25.03 -46.07
CA GLU A 111 21.23 24.36 -45.71
C GLU A 111 21.17 23.83 -44.27
N SER A 112 20.69 24.66 -43.35
CA SER A 112 20.62 24.37 -41.91
C SER A 112 19.68 23.20 -41.60
N THR A 113 18.76 22.83 -42.50
CA THR A 113 17.74 21.81 -42.31
C THR A 113 18.10 20.47 -42.97
N ILE A 114 19.21 20.40 -43.70
CA ILE A 114 19.66 19.18 -44.37
C ILE A 114 20.35 18.27 -43.38
N VAL A 115 19.76 17.07 -43.18
CA VAL A 115 20.24 16.05 -42.19
C VAL A 115 20.62 14.73 -42.86
N THR A 116 20.53 14.62 -44.18
CA THR A 116 20.83 13.38 -44.90
C THR A 116 21.96 13.60 -45.93
N SER A 117 22.78 12.58 -46.18
CA SER A 117 23.82 12.63 -47.21
C SER A 117 23.25 12.87 -48.60
N GLU A 118 22.11 12.26 -48.93
CA GLU A 118 21.42 12.41 -50.20
C GLU A 118 20.88 13.86 -50.39
N GLY A 119 20.35 14.44 -49.27
CA GLY A 119 19.93 15.85 -49.26
C GLY A 119 21.13 16.78 -49.42
N GLN A 120 22.28 16.48 -48.81
CA GLN A 120 23.49 17.28 -48.94
C GLN A 120 24.03 17.25 -50.42
N GLU A 121 24.06 16.06 -51.03
CA GLU A 121 24.48 15.95 -52.44
C GLU A 121 23.57 16.73 -53.40
N LEU A 122 22.25 16.75 -53.16
CA LEU A 122 21.31 17.56 -53.90
C LEU A 122 21.54 19.06 -53.69
N TYR A 123 21.76 19.50 -52.44
CA TYR A 123 22.00 20.91 -52.12
C TYR A 123 23.33 21.41 -52.70
N ASP A 124 24.41 20.63 -52.59
CA ASP A 124 25.70 20.96 -53.16
C ASP A 124 25.62 21.12 -54.69
N ARG A 125 24.86 20.27 -55.37
CA ARG A 125 24.60 20.36 -56.81
C ARG A 125 23.76 21.60 -57.13
N LEU A 126 22.67 21.84 -56.40
CA LEU A 126 21.87 23.07 -56.53
C LEU A 126 22.73 24.33 -56.37
N THR A 127 23.64 24.35 -55.36
CA THR A 127 24.53 25.51 -55.16
C THR A 127 25.39 25.77 -56.40
N SER A 128 26.00 24.72 -56.97
CA SER A 128 26.81 24.85 -58.19
C SER A 128 25.98 25.32 -59.40
N GLU A 129 24.77 24.73 -59.59
CA GLU A 129 23.90 25.09 -60.70
C GLU A 129 23.32 26.48 -60.56
N MET A 130 23.03 26.94 -59.33
CA MET A 130 22.61 28.32 -59.07
C MET A 130 23.69 29.35 -59.38
N ASP A 131 24.95 29.06 -59.06
CA ASP A 131 26.08 29.94 -59.43
C ASP A 131 26.18 30.14 -60.96
N GLU A 132 26.02 29.07 -61.73
CA GLU A 132 26.00 29.14 -63.19
C GLU A 132 24.76 29.83 -63.72
N TYR A 133 23.61 29.61 -63.10
CA TYR A 133 22.34 30.26 -63.46
C TYR A 133 22.44 31.77 -63.26
N TRP A 134 22.92 32.22 -62.10
CA TRP A 134 23.06 33.66 -61.83
C TRP A 134 24.02 34.33 -62.76
N LYS A 135 25.20 33.73 -63.08
CA LYS A 135 26.16 34.31 -64.06
C LYS A 135 25.52 34.48 -65.39
N LEU A 136 24.73 33.50 -65.88
CA LEU A 136 24.06 33.58 -67.14
C LEU A 136 22.89 34.60 -67.11
N SER A 137 22.09 34.56 -66.06
CA SER A 137 20.95 35.48 -65.82
C SER A 137 21.38 36.91 -65.78
N ASP A 138 22.45 37.21 -65.00
CA ASP A 138 23.01 38.59 -64.91
C ASP A 138 23.59 39.08 -66.26
N ALA A 139 24.24 38.19 -67.03
CA ALA A 139 24.74 38.48 -68.37
C ALA A 139 23.60 38.81 -69.35
N ILE A 140 22.51 38.04 -69.33
CA ILE A 140 21.31 38.28 -70.11
C ILE A 140 20.63 39.60 -69.70
N LEU A 141 20.52 39.89 -68.40
CA LEU A 141 19.98 41.11 -67.87
C LEU A 141 20.81 42.32 -68.33
N ALA A 142 22.15 42.25 -68.22
CA ALA A 142 23.06 43.33 -68.62
C ALA A 142 23.02 43.62 -70.09
N SER A 143 22.93 42.60 -70.95
CA SER A 143 22.94 42.75 -72.39
C SER A 143 21.57 43.12 -73.00
N GLY A 144 20.47 42.63 -72.38
CA GLY A 144 19.14 42.64 -72.97
C GLY A 144 18.17 43.68 -72.38
N SER A 145 18.50 44.26 -71.20
CA SER A 145 17.65 45.30 -70.57
C SER A 145 17.91 46.66 -71.18
N THR A 146 17.46 46.80 -72.42
CA THR A 146 17.70 47.95 -73.26
C THR A 146 16.46 48.19 -74.15
N THR A 147 16.32 49.45 -74.66
CA THR A 147 15.31 49.83 -75.66
C THR A 147 15.71 49.47 -77.10
N ASP A 148 16.91 48.93 -77.31
CA ASP A 148 17.34 48.36 -78.61
C ASP A 148 16.63 47.04 -78.90
N PRO A 149 15.76 46.96 -79.98
CA PRO A 149 15.01 45.80 -80.26
C PRO A 149 15.86 44.55 -80.65
N GLY A 150 17.08 44.80 -81.23
CA GLY A 150 17.96 43.73 -81.66
C GLY A 150 18.61 43.03 -80.46
N GLN A 151 19.16 43.80 -79.53
CA GLN A 151 19.78 43.28 -78.29
C GLN A 151 18.75 42.67 -77.38
N SER A 152 17.58 43.25 -77.23
CA SER A 152 16.46 42.69 -76.50
C SER A 152 16.02 41.31 -77.05
N ALA A 153 15.87 41.21 -78.36
CA ALA A 153 15.50 39.91 -79.01
C ALA A 153 16.55 38.85 -78.89
N ASP A 154 17.83 39.18 -78.86
CA ASP A 154 18.93 38.25 -78.64
C ASP A 154 18.97 37.79 -77.20
N ALA A 155 18.78 38.64 -76.23
CA ALA A 155 18.67 38.33 -74.82
C ALA A 155 17.44 37.38 -74.54
N GLN A 156 16.29 37.70 -75.15
CA GLN A 156 15.08 36.86 -75.04
C GLN A 156 15.32 35.43 -75.62
N ARG A 157 16.11 35.32 -76.68
CA ARG A 157 16.47 34.03 -77.24
C ARG A 157 17.36 33.21 -76.30
N GLN A 158 18.36 33.85 -75.69
CA GLN A 158 19.25 33.21 -74.70
C GLN A 158 18.48 32.83 -73.46
N GLU A 159 17.58 33.67 -72.95
CA GLU A 159 16.70 33.30 -71.85
C GLU A 159 15.86 32.12 -72.17
N TYR A 160 15.27 32.02 -73.35
CA TYR A 160 14.38 30.91 -73.70
C TYR A 160 15.12 29.64 -74.01
N SER A 161 16.36 29.61 -74.45
CA SER A 161 17.17 28.45 -74.76
C SER A 161 18.01 28.00 -73.58
N ASP A 162 19.02 28.77 -73.26
CA ASP A 162 20.11 28.41 -72.35
C ASP A 162 19.70 28.55 -70.89
N LEU A 163 19.13 29.68 -70.53
CA LEU A 163 18.73 29.95 -69.17
C LEU A 163 17.53 29.07 -68.75
N LYS A 164 16.58 28.86 -69.70
CA LYS A 164 15.44 27.98 -69.45
C LYS A 164 15.90 26.55 -69.12
N THR A 165 16.86 26.02 -69.85
CA THR A 165 17.37 24.65 -69.60
C THR A 165 17.97 24.53 -68.18
N LYS A 166 18.78 25.53 -67.78
CA LYS A 166 19.33 25.55 -66.41
C LYS A 166 18.23 25.70 -65.37
N TYR A 167 17.26 26.58 -65.56
CA TYR A 167 16.12 26.75 -64.67
C TYR A 167 15.34 25.44 -64.49
N ASP A 168 15.04 24.74 -65.60
CA ASP A 168 14.30 23.48 -65.56
C ASP A 168 15.04 22.41 -64.74
N THR A 169 16.39 22.35 -64.85
CA THR A 169 17.24 21.44 -64.07
C THR A 169 17.19 21.79 -62.59
N ILE A 170 17.43 23.05 -62.23
CA ILE A 170 17.39 23.54 -60.87
C ILE A 170 16.01 23.31 -60.25
N TYR A 171 14.92 23.58 -61.00
CA TYR A 171 13.56 23.36 -60.50
C TYR A 171 13.28 21.89 -60.25
N SER A 172 13.81 20.96 -61.09
CA SER A 172 13.74 19.54 -60.90
C SER A 172 14.50 19.08 -59.63
N ASP A 173 15.68 19.62 -59.39
CA ASP A 173 16.49 19.29 -58.21
C ASP A 173 15.87 19.82 -56.91
N PHE A 174 15.29 21.03 -56.91
CA PHE A 174 14.47 21.51 -55.80
C PHE A 174 13.26 20.59 -55.54
N THR A 175 12.59 20.14 -56.60
CA THR A 175 11.48 19.21 -56.48
C THR A 175 11.93 17.86 -55.90
N SER A 176 13.12 17.40 -56.27
CA SER A 176 13.73 16.18 -55.75
C SER A 176 14.06 16.35 -54.24
N LEU A 177 14.64 17.45 -53.85
CA LEU A 177 14.93 17.77 -52.46
C LEU A 177 13.66 17.86 -51.62
N MET A 178 12.59 18.50 -52.13
CA MET A 178 11.27 18.56 -51.48
C MET A 178 10.68 17.17 -51.31
N ASN A 179 10.71 16.31 -52.34
CA ASN A 179 10.20 14.94 -52.30
C ASN A 179 10.98 14.07 -51.28
N LEU A 180 12.29 14.24 -51.19
CA LEU A 180 13.12 13.57 -50.19
C LEU A 180 12.64 13.89 -48.77
N ASN A 181 12.38 15.18 -48.49
CA ASN A 181 11.87 15.58 -47.18
C ASN A 181 10.47 15.05 -46.89
N VAL A 182 9.57 14.99 -47.90
CA VAL A 182 8.24 14.36 -47.76
C VAL A 182 8.37 12.88 -47.39
N LEU A 183 9.18 12.13 -48.14
CA LEU A 183 9.37 10.67 -47.89
C LEU A 183 9.99 10.39 -46.53
N LYS A 184 10.93 11.24 -46.06
CA LYS A 184 11.51 11.12 -44.72
C LYS A 184 10.50 11.46 -43.63
N GLY A 185 9.71 12.51 -43.82
CA GLY A 185 8.61 12.87 -42.91
C GLY A 185 7.59 11.76 -42.77
N ASP A 186 7.14 11.16 -43.86
CA ASP A 186 6.18 10.05 -43.87
C ASP A 186 6.74 8.81 -43.13
N SER A 187 8.01 8.48 -43.36
CA SER A 187 8.66 7.34 -42.68
C SER A 187 8.76 7.56 -41.16
N LEU A 188 8.99 8.80 -40.73
CA LEU A 188 9.03 9.19 -39.33
C LEU A 188 7.63 9.12 -38.69
N GLU A 189 6.59 9.54 -39.40
CA GLU A 189 5.21 9.42 -38.94
C GLU A 189 4.84 7.97 -38.62
N VAL A 190 5.17 7.04 -39.52
CA VAL A 190 4.92 5.59 -39.31
C VAL A 190 5.67 5.10 -38.08
N THR A 191 6.95 5.47 -37.94
CA THR A 191 7.78 5.08 -36.81
C THR A 191 7.22 5.61 -35.46
N LEU A 192 6.85 6.88 -35.41
CA LEU A 192 6.25 7.50 -34.23
C LEU A 192 4.91 6.88 -33.87
N ARG A 193 4.10 6.50 -34.86
CA ARG A 193 2.83 5.80 -34.67
C ARG A 193 3.03 4.43 -34.02
N ILE A 194 4.03 3.67 -34.46
CA ILE A 194 4.38 2.36 -33.88
C ILE A 194 4.86 2.53 -32.44
N ILE A 195 5.79 3.45 -32.20
CA ILE A 195 6.33 3.72 -30.86
C ILE A 195 5.21 4.13 -29.90
N ARG A 196 4.29 5.01 -30.33
CA ARG A 196 3.12 5.42 -29.53
C ARG A 196 2.29 4.23 -29.10
N TRP A 197 1.94 3.32 -30.02
CA TRP A 197 1.14 2.15 -29.66
C TRP A 197 1.86 1.19 -28.72
N ILE A 198 3.17 0.97 -28.90
CA ILE A 198 3.99 0.17 -27.99
C ILE A 198 3.96 0.78 -26.58
N LEU A 199 4.15 2.09 -26.46
CA LEU A 199 4.12 2.80 -25.17
C LEU A 199 2.76 2.68 -24.49
N VAL A 200 1.66 2.87 -25.23
CA VAL A 200 0.30 2.72 -24.70
C VAL A 200 0.08 1.31 -24.16
N ILE A 201 0.48 0.27 -24.91
CA ILE A 201 0.33 -1.12 -24.48
C ILE A 201 1.16 -1.39 -23.21
N VAL A 202 2.41 -0.95 -23.18
CA VAL A 202 3.29 -1.11 -22.00
C VAL A 202 2.70 -0.41 -20.77
N MET A 203 2.21 0.81 -20.91
CA MET A 203 1.60 1.56 -19.80
C MET A 203 0.32 0.88 -19.29
N LEU A 204 -0.54 0.39 -20.20
CA LEU A 204 -1.72 -0.39 -19.82
C LEU A 204 -1.37 -1.69 -19.12
N ALA A 205 -0.34 -2.40 -19.59
CA ALA A 205 0.12 -3.64 -18.95
C ALA A 205 0.65 -3.39 -17.53
N LEU A 206 1.42 -2.30 -17.31
CA LEU A 206 1.89 -1.90 -15.99
C LEU A 206 0.74 -1.52 -15.06
N LEU A 207 -0.25 -0.81 -15.56
CA LEU A 207 -1.42 -0.39 -14.79
C LEU A 207 -2.26 -1.60 -14.36
N ILE A 208 -2.56 -2.51 -15.29
CA ILE A 208 -3.31 -3.75 -15.00
C ILE A 208 -2.51 -4.64 -14.04
N GLY A 209 -1.21 -4.81 -14.29
CA GLY A 209 -0.32 -5.59 -13.43
C GLY A 209 -0.26 -5.04 -11.99
N SER A 210 -0.15 -3.73 -11.85
CA SER A 210 -0.18 -3.04 -10.55
C SER A 210 -1.52 -3.24 -9.83
N PHE A 211 -2.65 -3.15 -10.56
CA PHE A 211 -3.99 -3.37 -10.00
C PHE A 211 -4.17 -4.80 -9.48
N ILE A 212 -3.78 -5.81 -10.29
CA ILE A 212 -3.85 -7.22 -9.89
C ILE A 212 -2.96 -7.50 -8.66
N LEU A 213 -1.75 -6.95 -8.65
CA LEU A 213 -0.82 -7.11 -7.54
C LEU A 213 -1.36 -6.46 -6.27
N SER A 214 -1.89 -5.25 -6.37
CA SER A 214 -2.51 -4.52 -5.25
C SER A 214 -3.64 -5.32 -4.62
N ARG A 215 -4.53 -5.88 -5.45
CA ARG A 215 -5.65 -6.72 -4.99
C ARG A 215 -5.16 -7.98 -4.26
N LYS A 216 -4.19 -8.71 -4.84
CA LYS A 216 -3.63 -9.92 -4.21
C LYS A 216 -2.89 -9.63 -2.90
N LEU A 217 -2.16 -8.52 -2.83
CA LEU A 217 -1.47 -8.11 -1.59
C LEU A 217 -2.48 -7.67 -0.53
N GLY A 218 -3.49 -6.89 -0.92
CA GLY A 218 -4.56 -6.47 -0.02
C GLY A 218 -5.33 -7.65 0.58
N GLU A 219 -5.68 -8.65 -0.23
CA GLU A 219 -6.35 -9.87 0.22
C GLU A 219 -5.49 -10.67 1.21
N LYS A 220 -4.19 -10.85 0.94
CA LYS A 220 -3.27 -11.52 1.86
C LYS A 220 -3.13 -10.79 3.20
N ILE A 221 -3.09 -9.46 3.18
CA ILE A 221 -3.02 -8.65 4.40
C ILE A 221 -4.35 -8.76 5.17
N ALA A 222 -5.48 -8.63 4.47
CA ALA A 222 -6.80 -8.72 5.08
C ALA A 222 -7.02 -10.08 5.76
N ILE A 223 -6.74 -11.20 5.08
CA ILE A 223 -6.86 -12.54 5.67
C ILE A 223 -5.89 -12.72 6.83
N GLY A 224 -4.66 -12.25 6.73
CA GLY A 224 -3.66 -12.36 7.78
C GLY A 224 -3.94 -11.55 9.05
N ILE A 225 -4.84 -10.57 8.99
CA ILE A 225 -5.25 -9.74 10.13
C ILE A 225 -6.67 -10.07 10.56
N GLU A 226 -7.62 -10.07 9.63
CA GLU A 226 -9.05 -10.20 9.91
C GLU A 226 -9.40 -11.58 10.51
N LYS A 227 -8.85 -12.65 9.93
CA LYS A 227 -9.17 -14.01 10.36
C LYS A 227 -8.76 -14.27 11.81
N PRO A 228 -7.48 -14.07 12.23
CA PRO A 228 -7.10 -14.29 13.63
C PRO A 228 -7.84 -13.40 14.62
N LEU A 229 -8.11 -12.14 14.25
CA LEU A 229 -8.86 -11.22 15.11
C LEU A 229 -10.32 -11.64 15.30
N LYS A 230 -10.99 -12.13 14.25
CA LYS A 230 -12.35 -12.66 14.35
C LYS A 230 -12.41 -13.92 15.20
N GLU A 231 -11.43 -14.81 15.06
CA GLU A 231 -11.32 -16.02 15.86
C GLU A 231 -11.06 -15.68 17.33
N LEU A 232 -10.15 -14.72 17.60
CA LEU A 232 -9.92 -14.21 18.95
C LEU A 232 -11.16 -13.54 19.54
N GLN A 233 -11.86 -12.73 18.75
CA GLN A 233 -13.12 -12.10 19.17
C GLN A 233 -14.18 -13.14 19.55
N ALA A 234 -14.33 -14.19 18.76
CA ALA A 234 -15.26 -15.27 19.04
C ALA A 234 -14.87 -16.00 20.34
N ARG A 235 -13.57 -16.28 20.54
CA ARG A 235 -13.05 -16.91 21.75
C ARG A 235 -13.24 -16.04 23.00
N LEU A 236 -12.96 -14.74 22.90
CA LEU A 236 -13.20 -13.79 24.01
C LEU A 236 -14.69 -13.71 24.39
N LYS A 237 -15.58 -13.87 23.41
CA LYS A 237 -17.03 -13.90 23.70
C LYS A 237 -17.42 -15.12 24.53
N THR A 238 -16.89 -16.32 24.22
CA THR A 238 -17.15 -17.53 25.02
C THR A 238 -16.46 -17.44 26.38
N PHE A 239 -15.25 -16.87 26.42
CA PHE A 239 -14.54 -16.60 27.67
C PHE A 239 -15.34 -15.70 28.61
N ALA A 240 -15.94 -14.61 28.09
CA ALA A 240 -16.81 -13.73 28.87
C ALA A 240 -18.11 -14.41 29.35
N GLN A 241 -18.48 -15.56 28.77
CA GLN A 241 -19.60 -16.40 29.19
C GLN A 241 -19.19 -17.48 30.23
N GLY A 242 -17.91 -17.47 30.64
CA GLY A 242 -17.37 -18.40 31.64
C GLY A 242 -16.66 -19.62 31.09
N ASP A 243 -16.51 -19.76 29.77
CA ASP A 243 -15.69 -20.81 29.18
C ASP A 243 -14.21 -20.45 29.25
N LEU A 244 -13.51 -20.90 30.27
CA LEU A 244 -12.09 -20.63 30.48
C LEU A 244 -11.17 -21.64 29.78
N SER A 245 -11.68 -22.86 29.53
CA SER A 245 -10.87 -24.02 29.13
C SER A 245 -10.80 -24.26 27.60
N SER A 246 -11.68 -23.68 26.79
CA SER A 246 -11.63 -23.85 25.33
C SER A 246 -10.35 -23.28 24.73
N PRO A 247 -9.77 -23.94 23.68
CA PRO A 247 -8.50 -23.52 23.11
C PRO A 247 -8.61 -22.15 22.41
N PHE A 248 -7.52 -21.37 22.47
CA PHE A 248 -7.35 -20.15 21.71
C PHE A 248 -6.92 -20.43 20.27
N PRO A 249 -7.18 -19.52 19.30
CA PRO A 249 -6.80 -19.71 17.91
C PRO A 249 -5.28 -19.81 17.75
N GLU A 250 -4.83 -20.70 16.86
CA GLU A 250 -3.42 -20.80 16.50
C GLU A 250 -3.09 -19.75 15.43
N VAL A 251 -2.08 -18.91 15.68
CA VAL A 251 -1.59 -17.90 14.75
C VAL A 251 -0.25 -18.35 14.18
N GLU A 252 -0.23 -18.57 12.85
CA GLU A 252 1.00 -19.06 12.16
C GLU A 252 2.10 -18.00 12.04
N VAL A 253 1.78 -16.73 12.20
CA VAL A 253 2.67 -15.58 12.00
C VAL A 253 3.10 -15.05 13.36
N LYS A 254 4.38 -14.68 13.49
CA LYS A 254 4.91 -14.04 14.70
C LYS A 254 4.86 -12.53 14.53
N ASP A 255 3.71 -11.96 14.80
CA ASP A 255 3.44 -10.52 14.74
C ASP A 255 2.67 -10.07 15.98
N GLU A 256 2.25 -8.81 16.02
CA GLU A 256 1.53 -8.21 17.14
C GLU A 256 0.19 -8.89 17.41
N ILE A 257 -0.40 -9.56 16.41
CA ILE A 257 -1.64 -10.33 16.56
C ILE A 257 -1.36 -11.65 17.31
N ALA A 258 -0.25 -12.32 16.99
CA ALA A 258 0.15 -13.52 17.68
C ALA A 258 0.49 -13.24 19.14
N GLU A 259 1.18 -12.14 19.43
CA GLU A 259 1.49 -11.67 20.79
C GLU A 259 0.19 -11.42 21.59
N MET A 260 -0.77 -10.71 20.99
CA MET A 260 -2.07 -10.45 21.62
C MET A 260 -2.86 -11.75 21.92
N VAL A 261 -2.81 -12.73 21.02
CA VAL A 261 -3.46 -14.05 21.25
C VAL A 261 -2.79 -14.78 22.41
N GLU A 262 -1.44 -14.80 22.46
CA GLU A 262 -0.69 -15.49 23.52
C GLU A 262 -0.89 -14.82 24.88
N GLU A 263 -0.81 -13.50 24.98
CA GLU A 263 -1.08 -12.76 26.22
C GLU A 263 -2.51 -13.01 26.72
N THR A 264 -3.48 -13.06 25.80
CA THR A 264 -4.88 -13.34 26.16
C THR A 264 -5.06 -14.79 26.64
N LYS A 265 -4.34 -15.73 26.04
CA LYS A 265 -4.32 -17.13 26.48
C LYS A 265 -3.70 -17.28 27.86
N GLU A 266 -2.54 -16.66 28.09
CA GLU A 266 -1.90 -16.65 29.43
C GLU A 266 -2.83 -16.08 30.50
N MET A 267 -3.55 -15.00 30.18
CA MET A 267 -4.57 -14.42 31.07
C MET A 267 -5.69 -15.42 31.36
N ALA A 268 -6.21 -16.13 30.33
CA ALA A 268 -7.26 -17.10 30.50
C ALA A 268 -6.81 -18.29 31.35
N ASP A 269 -5.63 -18.84 31.06
CA ASP A 269 -5.03 -19.96 31.79
C ASP A 269 -4.79 -19.59 33.27
N ALA A 270 -4.35 -18.37 33.56
CA ALA A 270 -4.17 -17.89 34.94
C ALA A 270 -5.52 -17.77 35.68
N LEU A 271 -6.55 -17.24 34.99
CA LEU A 271 -7.89 -17.18 35.59
C LEU A 271 -8.50 -18.57 35.83
N ASP A 272 -8.34 -19.47 34.88
CA ASP A 272 -8.82 -20.87 35.00
C ASP A 272 -8.20 -21.55 36.22
N ARG A 273 -6.88 -21.45 36.44
CA ARG A 273 -6.19 -22.00 37.60
C ARG A 273 -6.69 -21.38 38.91
N ILE A 274 -6.84 -20.05 38.97
CA ILE A 274 -7.31 -19.38 40.21
C ILE A 274 -8.74 -19.77 40.53
N ILE A 275 -9.64 -19.82 39.53
CA ILE A 275 -11.05 -20.20 39.75
C ILE A 275 -11.18 -21.68 40.14
N THR A 276 -10.40 -22.56 39.51
CA THR A 276 -10.36 -23.98 39.85
C THR A 276 -9.85 -24.19 41.27
N ASP A 277 -8.73 -23.59 41.65
CA ASP A 277 -8.17 -23.69 43.03
C ASP A 277 -9.15 -23.15 44.08
N ALA A 278 -9.76 -21.96 43.79
CA ALA A 278 -10.77 -21.43 44.71
C ALA A 278 -12.01 -22.32 44.79
N GLY A 279 -12.42 -22.96 43.70
CA GLY A 279 -13.52 -23.95 43.68
C GLY A 279 -13.18 -25.20 44.50
N GLU A 280 -11.96 -25.74 44.37
CA GLU A 280 -11.49 -26.87 45.17
C GLU A 280 -11.48 -26.54 46.68
N ILE A 281 -10.97 -25.36 47.05
CA ILE A 281 -10.97 -24.94 48.47
C ILE A 281 -12.40 -24.79 49.00
N MET A 282 -13.29 -24.11 48.25
CA MET A 282 -14.69 -23.95 48.68
C MET A 282 -15.45 -25.27 48.69
N GLY A 283 -15.14 -26.21 47.78
CA GLY A 283 -15.69 -27.58 47.81
C GLY A 283 -15.28 -28.35 49.08
N ALA A 284 -14.00 -28.34 49.42
CA ALA A 284 -13.51 -28.96 50.66
C ALA A 284 -14.15 -28.31 51.92
N MET A 285 -14.31 -26.99 51.93
CA MET A 285 -15.02 -26.29 53.00
C MET A 285 -16.48 -26.71 53.12
N ALA A 286 -17.17 -26.94 52.02
CA ALA A 286 -18.54 -27.44 52.01
C ALA A 286 -18.64 -28.87 52.54
N ASP A 287 -17.61 -29.66 52.35
CA ASP A 287 -17.48 -31.01 52.90
C ASP A 287 -17.01 -31.04 54.38
N GLY A 288 -16.77 -29.85 54.94
CA GLY A 288 -16.39 -29.68 56.35
C GLY A 288 -14.89 -29.68 56.62
N ASP A 289 -14.06 -29.71 55.58
CA ASP A 289 -12.60 -29.58 55.74
C ASP A 289 -12.15 -28.11 55.61
N TYR A 290 -11.94 -27.49 56.75
CA TYR A 290 -11.43 -26.10 56.86
C TYR A 290 -9.92 -26.05 57.05
N THR A 291 -9.18 -27.13 56.78
CA THR A 291 -7.73 -27.14 56.92
C THR A 291 -7.01 -26.92 55.60
N VAL A 292 -7.76 -26.96 54.48
CA VAL A 292 -7.24 -26.76 53.12
C VAL A 292 -6.78 -25.33 52.88
N ASP A 293 -5.70 -25.19 52.10
CA ASP A 293 -5.16 -23.91 51.64
C ASP A 293 -4.83 -23.99 50.15
N THR A 294 -4.60 -22.83 49.49
CA THR A 294 -4.22 -22.76 48.07
C THR A 294 -2.92 -23.48 47.79
N LYS A 295 -2.86 -24.19 46.63
CA LYS A 295 -1.66 -24.85 46.10
C LYS A 295 -0.87 -23.92 45.18
N ILE A 296 -1.49 -22.80 44.73
CA ILE A 296 -0.96 -21.84 43.73
C ILE A 296 -0.80 -20.44 44.30
N GLU A 297 -0.27 -20.31 45.50
CA GLU A 297 -0.19 -19.05 46.25
C GLU A 297 0.39 -17.89 45.45
N ASN A 298 1.41 -18.14 44.60
CA ASN A 298 2.12 -17.14 43.83
C ASN A 298 1.30 -16.64 42.61
N GLU A 299 0.23 -17.31 42.25
CA GLU A 299 -0.63 -16.91 41.12
C GLU A 299 -1.74 -15.93 41.57
N TYR A 300 -2.04 -15.90 42.88
CA TYR A 300 -2.96 -14.89 43.43
C TYR A 300 -2.27 -13.50 43.53
N VAL A 301 -2.25 -12.79 42.39
CA VAL A 301 -1.63 -11.47 42.30
C VAL A 301 -2.67 -10.34 42.20
N GLY A 302 -2.28 -9.11 42.49
CA GLY A 302 -3.16 -7.95 42.37
C GLY A 302 -4.42 -8.09 43.21
N GLN A 303 -5.59 -7.97 42.61
CA GLN A 303 -6.88 -8.05 43.31
C GLN A 303 -7.25 -9.47 43.75
N PHE A 304 -6.64 -10.50 43.18
CA PHE A 304 -6.88 -11.90 43.60
C PHE A 304 -6.28 -12.20 44.97
N VAL A 305 -5.29 -11.44 45.45
CA VAL A 305 -4.77 -11.54 46.82
C VAL A 305 -5.91 -11.39 47.84
N ALA A 306 -6.81 -10.45 47.63
CA ALA A 306 -7.94 -10.20 48.52
C ALA A 306 -8.89 -11.41 48.59
N LEU A 307 -9.11 -12.10 47.46
CA LEU A 307 -9.90 -13.34 47.42
C LEU A 307 -9.25 -14.46 48.23
N LYS A 308 -7.95 -14.72 48.03
CA LYS A 308 -7.16 -15.68 48.78
C LYS A 308 -7.24 -15.40 50.31
N ASP A 309 -6.99 -14.13 50.70
CA ASP A 309 -7.00 -13.76 52.08
C ASP A 309 -8.39 -13.90 52.72
N ALA A 310 -9.45 -13.62 51.97
CA ALA A 310 -10.83 -13.82 52.42
C ALA A 310 -11.14 -15.33 52.66
N MET A 311 -10.74 -16.20 51.77
CA MET A 311 -10.89 -17.64 51.91
C MET A 311 -10.11 -18.18 53.10
N ARG A 312 -8.85 -17.76 53.27
CA ARG A 312 -8.03 -18.11 54.42
C ARG A 312 -8.63 -17.62 55.75
N LYS A 313 -9.13 -16.41 55.79
CA LYS A 313 -9.79 -15.84 56.97
C LYS A 313 -11.05 -16.63 57.28
N MET A 314 -11.84 -17.05 56.33
CA MET A 314 -13.04 -17.84 56.51
C MET A 314 -12.67 -19.23 57.07
N ASN A 315 -11.67 -19.92 56.45
CA ASN A 315 -11.18 -21.22 56.94
C ASN A 315 -10.74 -21.16 58.41
N ARG A 316 -9.88 -20.16 58.77
CA ARG A 316 -9.39 -19.99 60.13
C ARG A 316 -10.54 -19.77 61.10
N LYS A 317 -11.50 -18.92 60.74
CA LYS A 317 -12.65 -18.60 61.62
C LYS A 317 -13.56 -19.80 61.83
N MET A 318 -13.88 -20.53 60.74
CA MET A 318 -14.70 -21.75 60.83
C MET A 318 -14.02 -22.83 61.63
N ASN A 319 -12.72 -23.09 61.38
CA ASN A 319 -11.94 -24.04 62.14
C ASN A 319 -11.90 -23.69 63.64
N ALA A 320 -11.68 -22.44 64.00
CA ALA A 320 -11.73 -21.99 65.39
C ALA A 320 -13.11 -22.17 66.01
N THR A 321 -14.20 -21.80 65.29
CA THR A 321 -15.58 -21.97 65.79
C THR A 321 -15.93 -23.46 65.99
N LEU A 322 -15.55 -24.31 65.05
CA LEU A 322 -15.79 -25.77 65.21
C LEU A 322 -15.03 -26.37 66.37
N LYS A 323 -13.80 -25.88 66.64
CA LYS A 323 -13.04 -26.27 67.83
C LYS A 323 -13.72 -25.82 69.12
N GLU A 324 -14.19 -24.59 69.20
CA GLU A 324 -14.97 -24.08 70.31
C GLU A 324 -16.26 -24.89 70.52
N VAL A 325 -16.98 -25.22 69.47
CA VAL A 325 -18.18 -26.06 69.55
C VAL A 325 -17.84 -27.48 70.04
N ALA A 326 -16.72 -28.05 69.57
CA ALA A 326 -16.27 -29.39 70.04
C ALA A 326 -15.89 -29.36 71.53
N GLU A 327 -15.20 -28.32 71.96
CA GLU A 327 -14.85 -28.10 73.38
C GLU A 327 -16.11 -27.89 74.24
N ALA A 328 -17.05 -27.12 73.81
CA ALA A 328 -18.30 -26.87 74.49
C ALA A 328 -19.14 -28.17 74.56
N SER A 329 -19.19 -28.96 73.47
CA SER A 329 -19.86 -30.27 73.46
C SER A 329 -19.20 -31.21 74.40
N GLY A 330 -17.87 -31.22 74.51
CA GLY A 330 -17.14 -32.04 75.52
C GLY A 330 -17.47 -31.65 76.93
N GLN A 331 -17.59 -30.35 77.21
CA GLN A 331 -18.00 -29.84 78.53
C GLN A 331 -19.43 -30.23 78.85
N VAL A 332 -20.35 -30.14 77.90
CA VAL A 332 -21.77 -30.60 78.11
C VAL A 332 -21.82 -32.06 78.36
N ARG A 333 -21.04 -32.86 77.62
CA ARG A 333 -20.97 -34.34 77.90
C ARG A 333 -20.46 -34.61 79.27
N ALA A 334 -19.34 -34.08 79.72
CA ALA A 334 -18.79 -34.25 81.05
C ALA A 334 -19.76 -33.78 82.16
N GLY A 335 -20.43 -32.62 81.93
CA GLY A 335 -21.47 -32.12 82.84
C GLY A 335 -22.67 -33.08 82.90
N SER A 336 -23.07 -33.71 81.76
CA SER A 336 -24.16 -34.71 81.77
C SER A 336 -23.77 -36.01 82.40
N GLU A 337 -22.52 -36.44 82.27
CA GLU A 337 -21.98 -37.63 83.01
C GLU A 337 -21.98 -37.38 84.50
N ASN A 338 -21.49 -36.20 84.99
CA ASN A 338 -21.51 -35.87 86.39
C ASN A 338 -22.94 -35.73 86.95
N LEU A 339 -23.88 -35.19 86.14
CA LEU A 339 -25.29 -35.10 86.53
C LEU A 339 -25.92 -36.52 86.69
N ALA A 340 -25.59 -37.44 85.76
CA ALA A 340 -26.07 -38.78 85.85
C ALA A 340 -25.54 -39.50 87.12
N GLU A 341 -24.24 -39.31 87.41
CA GLU A 341 -23.62 -39.85 88.63
C GLU A 341 -24.25 -39.28 89.88
N SER A 342 -24.39 -37.94 89.98
CA SER A 342 -25.07 -37.30 91.09
C SER A 342 -26.54 -37.71 91.24
N SER A 343 -27.22 -37.93 90.11
CA SER A 343 -28.61 -38.46 90.18
C SER A 343 -28.68 -39.85 90.68
N GLN A 344 -27.71 -40.72 90.36
CA GLN A 344 -27.62 -42.05 90.87
C GLN A 344 -27.33 -42.04 92.40
N GLU A 345 -26.38 -41.26 92.86
CA GLU A 345 -26.10 -41.08 94.30
C GLU A 345 -27.30 -40.59 95.05
N LEU A 346 -28.06 -39.63 94.47
CA LEU A 346 -29.27 -39.08 95.05
C LEU A 346 -30.35 -40.18 95.14
N ALA A 347 -30.50 -41.07 94.12
CA ALA A 347 -31.46 -42.17 94.13
C ALA A 347 -31.08 -43.21 95.20
N GLU A 348 -29.75 -43.48 95.33
CA GLU A 348 -29.26 -44.41 96.39
C GLU A 348 -29.49 -43.75 97.76
N GLY A 349 -29.16 -42.50 97.96
CA GLY A 349 -29.41 -41.77 99.20
C GLY A 349 -30.90 -41.68 99.57
N ALA A 350 -31.77 -41.48 98.59
CA ALA A 350 -33.23 -41.50 98.77
C ALA A 350 -33.75 -42.86 99.16
N THR A 351 -33.15 -43.92 98.57
CA THR A 351 -33.50 -45.32 98.97
C THR A 351 -33.06 -45.63 100.40
N GLU A 352 -31.87 -45.21 100.80
CA GLU A 352 -31.35 -45.35 102.15
C GLU A 352 -32.19 -44.54 103.15
N GLN A 353 -32.57 -43.29 102.79
CA GLN A 353 -33.49 -42.48 103.61
C GLN A 353 -34.87 -43.14 103.76
N ALA A 354 -35.43 -43.70 102.70
CA ALA A 354 -36.71 -44.40 102.78
C ALA A 354 -36.62 -45.63 103.70
N GLY A 355 -35.53 -46.42 103.66
CA GLY A 355 -35.27 -47.46 104.56
C GLY A 355 -35.17 -47.04 106.01
N ALA A 356 -34.45 -45.94 106.29
CA ALA A 356 -34.33 -45.31 107.59
C ALA A 356 -35.66 -44.81 108.20
N VAL A 357 -36.51 -44.25 107.33
CA VAL A 357 -37.88 -43.84 107.64
C VAL A 357 -38.78 -45.01 108.02
N GLU A 358 -38.66 -46.09 107.25
CA GLU A 358 -39.38 -47.33 107.56
C GLU A 358 -38.93 -47.89 108.93
N GLU A 359 -37.63 -47.93 109.21
CA GLU A 359 -37.05 -48.36 110.48
C GLU A 359 -37.53 -47.47 111.70
N LEU A 360 -37.49 -46.16 111.44
CA LEU A 360 -38.05 -45.18 112.40
C LEU A 360 -39.53 -45.39 112.64
N THR A 361 -40.29 -45.67 111.61
CA THR A 361 -41.73 -45.90 111.71
C THR A 361 -42.00 -47.20 112.52
N ALA A 362 -41.25 -48.30 112.26
CA ALA A 362 -41.35 -49.50 113.06
C ALA A 362 -40.95 -49.34 114.51
N THR A 363 -39.90 -48.48 114.74
CA THR A 363 -39.48 -48.10 116.07
C THR A 363 -40.54 -47.32 116.84
N ILE A 364 -41.20 -46.37 116.16
CA ILE A 364 -42.30 -45.56 116.71
C ILE A 364 -43.51 -46.52 117.00
N GLU A 365 -43.86 -47.44 116.12
CA GLU A 365 -44.89 -48.41 116.33
C GLU A 365 -44.60 -49.29 117.61
N THR A 366 -43.30 -49.71 117.76
CA THR A 366 -42.83 -50.45 118.86
C THR A 366 -42.89 -49.65 120.15
N ILE A 367 -42.48 -48.38 120.15
CA ILE A 367 -42.59 -47.45 121.28
C ILE A 367 -44.06 -47.16 121.62
N THR A 368 -44.91 -46.98 120.60
CA THR A 368 -46.33 -46.77 120.81
C THR A 368 -46.99 -47.93 121.52
N SER A 369 -46.69 -49.16 121.03
CA SER A 369 -47.18 -50.37 121.60
C SER A 369 -46.66 -50.57 123.10
N SER A 370 -45.37 -50.18 123.36
CA SER A 370 -44.80 -50.23 124.62
C SER A 370 -45.41 -49.22 125.64
N VAL A 371 -45.76 -48.00 125.12
CA VAL A 371 -46.47 -46.99 125.86
C VAL A 371 -47.89 -47.36 126.20
N GLU A 372 -48.61 -48.00 125.22
CA GLU A 372 -49.97 -48.54 125.43
C GLU A 372 -49.94 -49.60 126.48
N GLN A 373 -48.92 -50.52 126.45
CA GLN A 373 -48.80 -51.57 127.41
C GLN A 373 -48.47 -51.07 128.83
N THR A 374 -47.67 -49.95 128.93
CA THR A 374 -47.32 -49.31 130.19
C THR A 374 -48.50 -48.49 130.75
N SER A 375 -49.47 -48.09 129.92
CA SER A 375 -50.65 -47.33 130.36
C SER A 375 -51.79 -48.26 130.84
N GLU A 376 -51.70 -49.55 130.57
CA GLU A 376 -52.70 -50.56 131.08
C GLU A 376 -52.28 -51.25 132.37
N ASP A 377 -51.02 -51.08 132.84
CA ASP A 377 -50.55 -51.50 134.11
C ASP A 377 -50.74 -50.39 135.16
#